data_eddfbe9bd431dbaee210c7126fa7f040
#
_entry.id   eddfbe9bd431dbaee210c7126fa7f040
#
_cell.length_a   1.000
_cell.length_b   1.000
_cell.length_c   1.000
_cell.angle_alpha   90.00
_cell.angle_beta   90.00
_cell.angle_gamma   90.00
#
_symmetry.space_group_name_H-M   'P 1'
#
loop_
_entity.id
_entity.type
_entity.pdbx_description
1 polymer ?
#
loop_
_entity_poly.entity_id
_entity_poly.type
_entity_poly.pdbx_seq_one_letter_code
_entity_poly.pdbx_strand_id
1 'polypeptide(L)'
;MSMLGVLRGPRQVLFGAGQRHALGTVTAALGSRALVCTDARFGGTREFADLVGLLEGAGVRVTVFAEVLPDVPVHQVAQCAAVSTEADPDVVVGMGGGSCIDLAKAVAVVLTHGGQASDYYGELRVPGPVIPVVALPTTAGTGSEVTPVAVLTDPERISKVGISSPHLIPHTALCDPELTLACPPALTASVGADALSHVIEAFTAVRRPVSAALATERVFVGKNELTDTFALLGVRLIAGSLHRAWSEPDDMQARESMMLGATAGGFALGSAGTAAAHAIQYPVGAVTHTPHGVGVGCLLPYVMEFNRPARVPELAALARAMGAPADATPDELADQAIDRVAELLASVGIPSTLAELGLPADKLRWTAEQAFGAERLVANNPRQLDVDTLEHIVRAAHAGDRSALRQSAAPDLTSTKGA
;
A
#
# COMPACT_ATOMS: atom_id res chain seq x y z
N MET A 1 -26.31 -4.43 14.01
CA MET A 1 -24.92 -4.95 14.15
C MET A 1 -24.15 -3.99 15.03
N SER A 2 -23.28 -4.48 15.93
CA SER A 2 -22.41 -3.60 16.70
C SER A 2 -21.37 -2.95 15.78
N MET A 3 -21.10 -1.66 16.01
CA MET A 3 -20.11 -0.88 15.25
C MET A 3 -18.70 -1.23 15.76
N LEU A 4 -17.75 -1.43 14.85
CA LEU A 4 -16.32 -1.54 15.17
C LEU A 4 -15.59 -0.40 14.46
N GLY A 5 -14.66 0.24 15.16
CA GLY A 5 -13.72 1.18 14.57
C GLY A 5 -12.33 0.91 15.13
N VAL A 6 -11.37 0.61 14.25
CA VAL A 6 -9.96 0.47 14.58
C VAL A 6 -9.15 1.32 13.60
N LEU A 7 -8.41 2.27 14.14
CA LEU A 7 -7.47 3.09 13.39
C LEU A 7 -6.16 3.13 14.16
N ARG A 8 -5.06 2.89 13.45
CA ARG A 8 -3.70 3.02 13.96
C ARG A 8 -2.92 3.94 13.05
N GLY A 9 -2.06 4.78 13.60
CA GLY A 9 -1.29 5.73 12.82
C GLY A 9 -0.11 6.30 13.61
N PRO A 10 0.71 7.15 12.98
CA PRO A 10 1.79 7.89 13.61
C PRO A 10 1.31 8.74 14.79
N ARG A 11 2.23 9.09 15.69
CA ARG A 11 1.92 10.07 16.74
C ARG A 11 1.63 11.44 16.17
N GLN A 12 2.23 11.76 15.01
CA GLN A 12 1.89 12.97 14.26
C GLN A 12 2.10 12.75 12.75
N VAL A 13 1.26 13.42 11.98
CA VAL A 13 1.41 13.57 10.53
C VAL A 13 1.49 15.07 10.25
N LEU A 14 2.59 15.51 9.66
CA LEU A 14 2.74 16.86 9.14
C LEU A 14 2.51 16.80 7.64
N PHE A 15 1.51 17.48 7.15
CA PHE A 15 1.08 17.44 5.76
C PHE A 15 1.06 18.84 5.16
N GLY A 16 1.61 18.99 3.96
CA GLY A 16 1.55 20.21 3.15
C GLY A 16 2.90 20.60 2.56
N ALA A 17 2.86 21.53 1.59
CA ALA A 17 4.04 22.04 0.93
C ALA A 17 5.00 22.70 1.95
N GLY A 18 6.29 22.39 1.84
CA GLY A 18 7.33 22.89 2.72
C GLY A 18 7.42 22.19 4.08
N GLN A 19 6.56 21.20 4.41
CA GLN A 19 6.62 20.51 5.71
C GLN A 19 7.92 19.72 5.91
N ARG A 20 8.63 19.36 4.84
CA ARG A 20 9.97 18.76 4.92
C ARG A 20 10.97 19.58 5.72
N HIS A 21 10.79 20.91 5.81
CA HIS A 21 11.68 21.78 6.58
C HIS A 21 11.60 21.54 8.09
N ALA A 22 10.57 20.86 8.59
CA ALA A 22 10.48 20.44 9.99
C ALA A 22 11.37 19.23 10.32
N LEU A 23 11.97 18.58 9.31
CA LEU A 23 12.70 17.31 9.45
C LEU A 23 13.77 17.36 10.54
N GLY A 24 14.62 18.38 10.54
CA GLY A 24 15.67 18.53 11.54
C GLY A 24 15.12 18.62 12.97
N THR A 25 14.14 19.51 13.18
CA THR A 25 13.52 19.72 14.50
C THR A 25 12.81 18.48 15.02
N VAL A 26 12.03 17.81 14.14
CA VAL A 26 11.27 16.60 14.50
C VAL A 26 12.23 15.46 14.86
N THR A 27 13.29 15.27 14.07
CA THR A 27 14.27 14.19 14.30
C THR A 27 15.09 14.44 15.56
N ALA A 28 15.57 15.67 15.76
CA ALA A 28 16.33 16.05 16.96
C ALA A 28 15.54 15.87 18.27
N ALA A 29 14.22 15.97 18.22
CA ALA A 29 13.35 15.69 19.36
C ALA A 29 13.25 14.18 19.72
N LEU A 30 13.66 13.29 18.80
CA LEU A 30 13.59 11.83 18.96
C LEU A 30 14.95 11.21 19.23
N GLY A 31 16.04 11.80 18.71
CA GLY A 31 17.37 11.28 18.84
C GLY A 31 18.43 12.24 18.29
N SER A 32 19.68 11.87 18.45
CA SER A 32 20.83 12.66 18.02
C SER A 32 21.72 11.95 16.99
N ARG A 33 21.40 10.69 16.66
CA ARG A 33 22.12 9.86 15.70
C ARG A 33 21.08 9.20 14.76
N ALA A 34 21.01 9.73 13.55
CA ALA A 34 20.05 9.25 12.56
C ALA A 34 20.70 8.30 11.55
N LEU A 35 20.05 7.15 11.32
CA LEU A 35 20.26 6.34 10.13
C LEU A 35 19.24 6.76 9.07
N VAL A 36 19.72 7.25 7.93
CA VAL A 36 18.86 7.63 6.80
C VAL A 36 18.87 6.53 5.76
N CYS A 37 17.68 5.99 5.43
CA CYS A 37 17.46 5.00 4.38
C CYS A 37 16.88 5.69 3.14
N THR A 38 17.57 5.62 1.99
CA THR A 38 17.11 6.21 0.73
C THR A 38 17.57 5.37 -0.47
N ASP A 39 16.98 5.61 -1.63
CA ASP A 39 17.43 5.01 -2.89
C ASP A 39 18.50 5.87 -3.58
N ALA A 40 19.27 5.26 -4.48
CA ALA A 40 20.40 5.94 -5.15
C ALA A 40 19.93 7.12 -6.03
N ARG A 41 18.69 7.08 -6.57
CA ARG A 41 18.16 8.16 -7.40
C ARG A 41 17.90 9.40 -6.57
N PHE A 42 17.18 9.27 -5.45
CA PHE A 42 16.89 10.41 -4.57
C PHE A 42 18.14 10.85 -3.79
N GLY A 43 18.93 9.91 -3.31
CA GLY A 43 20.18 10.18 -2.59
C GLY A 43 21.21 10.97 -3.37
N GLY A 44 21.16 10.91 -4.72
CA GLY A 44 22.02 11.71 -5.61
C GLY A 44 21.50 13.12 -5.91
N THR A 45 20.39 13.56 -5.34
CA THR A 45 19.79 14.87 -5.64
C THR A 45 20.26 15.96 -4.67
N ARG A 46 20.18 17.21 -5.13
CA ARG A 46 20.40 18.38 -4.27
C ARG A 46 19.38 18.45 -3.14
N GLU A 47 18.11 18.10 -3.44
CA GLU A 47 17.03 18.07 -2.46
C GLU A 47 17.37 17.16 -1.27
N PHE A 48 17.93 15.97 -1.55
CA PHE A 48 18.38 15.06 -0.49
C PHE A 48 19.53 15.69 0.33
N ALA A 49 20.50 16.32 -0.32
CA ALA A 49 21.60 16.99 0.40
C ALA A 49 21.08 18.13 1.29
N ASP A 50 20.11 18.91 0.82
CA ASP A 50 19.48 19.98 1.60
C ASP A 50 18.74 19.39 2.82
N LEU A 51 18.04 18.24 2.68
CA LEU A 51 17.37 17.54 3.78
C LEU A 51 18.36 16.99 4.82
N VAL A 52 19.48 16.42 4.38
CA VAL A 52 20.58 16.01 5.29
C VAL A 52 21.13 17.22 6.03
N GLY A 53 21.31 18.35 5.34
CA GLY A 53 21.73 19.62 5.95
C GLY A 53 20.77 20.13 7.05
N LEU A 54 19.45 19.89 6.92
CA LEU A 54 18.48 20.20 7.97
C LEU A 54 18.69 19.34 9.22
N LEU A 55 19.01 18.05 9.06
CA LEU A 55 19.32 17.16 10.18
C LEU A 55 20.59 17.61 10.91
N GLU A 56 21.67 17.81 10.14
CA GLU A 56 22.97 18.24 10.70
C GLU A 56 22.90 19.62 11.36
N GLY A 57 22.16 20.57 10.73
CA GLY A 57 21.89 21.89 11.28
C GLY A 57 21.09 21.88 12.58
N ALA A 58 20.32 20.82 12.83
CA ALA A 58 19.62 20.56 14.09
C ALA A 58 20.47 19.80 15.13
N GLY A 59 21.73 19.52 14.82
CA GLY A 59 22.67 18.82 15.72
C GLY A 59 22.55 17.29 15.65
N VAL A 60 21.88 16.72 14.65
CA VAL A 60 21.75 15.27 14.45
C VAL A 60 22.93 14.78 13.62
N ARG A 61 23.64 13.76 14.10
CA ARG A 61 24.66 13.06 13.32
C ARG A 61 23.99 12.09 12.35
N VAL A 62 24.39 12.14 11.08
CA VAL A 62 23.73 11.40 10.02
C VAL A 62 24.62 10.28 9.47
N THR A 63 24.11 9.07 9.42
CA THR A 63 24.66 7.94 8.66
C THR A 63 23.69 7.62 7.55
N VAL A 64 24.15 7.51 6.30
CA VAL A 64 23.31 7.32 5.14
C VAL A 64 23.50 5.93 4.54
N PHE A 65 22.41 5.22 4.31
CA PHE A 65 22.33 4.06 3.44
C PHE A 65 21.51 4.45 2.19
N ALA A 66 22.19 4.71 1.08
CA ALA A 66 21.62 5.24 -0.16
C ALA A 66 21.47 4.18 -1.27
N GLU A 67 21.39 2.91 -0.91
CA GLU A 67 21.38 1.79 -1.87
C GLU A 67 20.07 0.97 -1.78
N VAL A 68 18.96 1.58 -1.32
CA VAL A 68 17.68 0.88 -1.22
C VAL A 68 17.20 0.48 -2.60
N LEU A 69 16.98 -0.82 -2.78
CA LEU A 69 16.45 -1.39 -4.00
C LEU A 69 14.91 -1.45 -3.99
N PRO A 70 14.27 -1.43 -5.15
CA PRO A 70 12.84 -1.67 -5.25
C PRO A 70 12.43 -2.97 -4.56
N ASP A 71 11.24 -2.96 -3.94
CA ASP A 71 10.64 -4.13 -3.27
C ASP A 71 11.45 -4.71 -2.10
N VAL A 72 12.48 -4.02 -1.66
CA VAL A 72 13.32 -4.33 -0.47
C VAL A 72 13.73 -5.80 -0.39
N PRO A 73 14.73 -6.26 -1.14
CA PRO A 73 15.30 -7.59 -0.95
C PRO A 73 15.75 -7.78 0.51
N VAL A 74 15.36 -8.89 1.14
CA VAL A 74 15.55 -9.11 2.59
C VAL A 74 16.99 -8.95 3.06
N HIS A 75 17.96 -9.30 2.21
CA HIS A 75 19.39 -9.14 2.55
C HIS A 75 19.80 -7.68 2.80
N GLN A 76 19.07 -6.70 2.23
CA GLN A 76 19.36 -5.29 2.45
C GLN A 76 19.10 -4.85 3.90
N VAL A 77 18.21 -5.52 4.63
CA VAL A 77 17.99 -5.22 6.04
C VAL A 77 19.27 -5.47 6.84
N ALA A 78 19.93 -6.61 6.61
CA ALA A 78 21.21 -6.92 7.27
C ALA A 78 22.33 -5.99 6.79
N GLN A 79 22.41 -5.66 5.50
CA GLN A 79 23.39 -4.71 4.96
C GLN A 79 23.24 -3.32 5.59
N CYS A 80 22.05 -2.78 5.65
CA CYS A 80 21.76 -1.49 6.24
C CYS A 80 22.04 -1.47 7.75
N ALA A 81 21.67 -2.54 8.47
CA ALA A 81 22.00 -2.68 9.88
C ALA A 81 23.51 -2.73 10.13
N ALA A 82 24.27 -3.43 9.27
CA ALA A 82 25.74 -3.50 9.39
C ALA A 82 26.42 -2.14 9.21
N VAL A 83 25.99 -1.34 8.22
CA VAL A 83 26.51 0.03 7.99
C VAL A 83 26.29 0.94 9.20
N SER A 84 25.22 0.69 9.97
CA SER A 84 24.86 1.53 11.11
C SER A 84 25.44 1.07 12.45
N THR A 85 26.16 -0.07 12.50
CA THR A 85 26.63 -0.66 13.77
C THR A 85 27.56 0.29 14.56
N GLU A 86 28.49 0.98 13.89
CA GLU A 86 29.38 1.93 14.54
C GLU A 86 28.71 3.27 14.89
N ALA A 87 27.66 3.62 14.14
CA ALA A 87 26.92 4.86 14.34
C ALA A 87 25.96 4.79 15.51
N ASP A 88 25.55 3.59 15.92
CA ASP A 88 24.60 3.31 17.01
C ASP A 88 23.38 4.26 16.97
N PRO A 89 22.55 4.20 15.91
CA PRO A 89 21.49 5.18 15.69
C PRO A 89 20.40 5.06 16.76
N ASP A 90 19.89 6.22 17.20
CA ASP A 90 18.76 6.33 18.12
C ASP A 90 17.46 6.78 17.41
N VAL A 91 17.53 7.07 16.12
CA VAL A 91 16.39 7.34 15.23
C VAL A 91 16.69 6.83 13.81
N VAL A 92 15.68 6.34 13.12
CA VAL A 92 15.77 5.94 11.70
C VAL A 92 14.90 6.87 10.87
N VAL A 93 15.42 7.34 9.72
CA VAL A 93 14.67 8.21 8.80
C VAL A 93 14.55 7.51 7.45
N GLY A 94 13.33 7.20 7.03
CA GLY A 94 13.04 6.67 5.70
C GLY A 94 12.70 7.81 4.75
N MET A 95 13.59 8.14 3.80
CA MET A 95 13.41 9.20 2.81
C MET A 95 13.31 8.58 1.41
N GLY A 96 12.13 8.58 0.80
CA GLY A 96 11.96 7.98 -0.53
C GLY A 96 10.58 7.40 -0.75
N GLY A 97 10.47 6.48 -1.69
CA GLY A 97 9.24 5.71 -1.90
C GLY A 97 9.00 4.67 -0.79
N GLY A 98 7.95 3.88 -0.95
CA GLY A 98 7.57 2.83 0.03
C GLY A 98 8.74 1.91 0.42
N SER A 99 9.60 1.53 -0.53
CA SER A 99 10.76 0.67 -0.24
C SER A 99 11.74 1.30 0.76
N CYS A 100 11.99 2.61 0.67
CA CYS A 100 12.90 3.30 1.61
C CYS A 100 12.30 3.33 3.02
N ILE A 101 10.99 3.54 3.13
CA ILE A 101 10.27 3.58 4.40
C ILE A 101 10.16 2.16 4.99
N ASP A 102 9.88 1.15 4.16
CA ASP A 102 9.78 -0.25 4.58
C ASP A 102 11.13 -0.79 5.06
N LEU A 103 12.23 -0.46 4.36
CA LEU A 103 13.57 -0.79 4.85
C LEU A 103 13.84 -0.12 6.20
N ALA A 104 13.52 1.17 6.35
CA ALA A 104 13.70 1.90 7.60
C ALA A 104 12.95 1.24 8.77
N LYS A 105 11.71 0.81 8.55
CA LYS A 105 10.92 0.06 9.53
C LYS A 105 11.55 -1.29 9.88
N ALA A 106 11.94 -2.07 8.87
CA ALA A 106 12.52 -3.40 9.07
C ALA A 106 13.89 -3.32 9.79
N VAL A 107 14.71 -2.33 9.43
CA VAL A 107 16.01 -2.08 10.09
C VAL A 107 15.80 -1.63 11.54
N ALA A 108 14.82 -0.76 11.82
CA ALA A 108 14.49 -0.35 13.18
C ALA A 108 14.13 -1.55 14.07
N VAL A 109 13.43 -2.58 13.53
CA VAL A 109 13.15 -3.83 14.26
C VAL A 109 14.45 -4.57 14.59
N VAL A 110 15.30 -4.80 13.59
CA VAL A 110 16.53 -5.58 13.76
C VAL A 110 17.54 -4.86 14.67
N LEU A 111 17.67 -3.56 14.56
CA LEU A 111 18.54 -2.76 15.44
C LEU A 111 18.06 -2.77 16.90
N THR A 112 16.74 -2.83 17.12
CA THR A 112 16.18 -2.82 18.49
C THR A 112 16.18 -4.19 19.14
N HIS A 113 15.77 -5.23 18.39
CA HIS A 113 15.48 -6.55 18.95
C HIS A 113 16.49 -7.62 18.54
N GLY A 114 17.45 -7.29 17.64
CA GLY A 114 18.41 -8.24 17.09
C GLY A 114 17.80 -9.22 16.10
N GLY A 115 18.48 -10.32 15.83
CA GLY A 115 18.03 -11.36 14.91
C GLY A 115 18.08 -10.95 13.44
N GLN A 116 17.27 -11.63 12.65
CA GLN A 116 17.11 -11.39 11.21
C GLN A 116 15.65 -10.93 10.90
N ALA A 117 15.45 -10.25 9.78
CA ALA A 117 14.12 -9.82 9.36
C ALA A 117 13.12 -10.99 9.27
N SER A 118 13.59 -12.18 8.87
CA SER A 118 12.78 -13.40 8.79
C SER A 118 12.19 -13.88 10.12
N ASP A 119 12.80 -13.52 11.25
CA ASP A 119 12.30 -13.90 12.58
C ASP A 119 10.98 -13.19 12.92
N TYR A 120 10.70 -12.08 12.23
CA TYR A 120 9.56 -11.21 12.47
C TYR A 120 8.45 -11.29 11.40
N TYR A 121 8.56 -12.20 10.41
CA TYR A 121 7.55 -12.35 9.37
C TYR A 121 6.17 -12.69 9.93
N GLY A 122 5.15 -12.03 9.38
CA GLY A 122 3.75 -12.19 9.79
C GLY A 122 3.24 -11.10 10.71
N GLU A 123 2.11 -11.34 11.35
CA GLU A 123 1.46 -10.37 12.23
C GLU A 123 1.90 -10.56 13.69
N LEU A 124 2.13 -9.42 14.38
CA LEU A 124 2.38 -9.35 15.84
C LEU A 124 3.61 -10.15 16.31
N ARG A 125 4.63 -10.30 15.45
CA ARG A 125 5.88 -11.01 15.79
C ARG A 125 6.96 -10.09 16.37
N VAL A 126 6.80 -8.77 16.23
CA VAL A 126 7.73 -7.79 16.83
C VAL A 126 7.44 -7.68 18.32
N PRO A 127 8.44 -7.92 19.21
CA PRO A 127 8.18 -8.10 20.64
C PRO A 127 7.75 -6.83 21.39
N GLY A 128 8.06 -5.65 20.85
CA GLY A 128 7.80 -4.38 21.52
C GLY A 128 8.13 -3.15 20.66
N PRO A 129 8.12 -1.95 21.25
CA PRO A 129 8.50 -0.73 20.55
C PRO A 129 9.90 -0.84 19.93
N VAL A 130 10.09 -0.15 18.80
CA VAL A 130 11.36 -0.08 18.08
C VAL A 130 11.96 1.33 18.18
N ILE A 131 13.19 1.51 17.76
CA ILE A 131 13.80 2.83 17.53
C ILE A 131 12.82 3.66 16.70
N PRO A 132 12.53 4.92 17.07
CA PRO A 132 11.54 5.73 16.37
C PRO A 132 11.91 5.92 14.89
N VAL A 133 10.90 5.79 14.04
CA VAL A 133 11.05 6.01 12.60
C VAL A 133 10.38 7.34 12.23
N VAL A 134 11.10 8.18 11.48
CA VAL A 134 10.56 9.35 10.78
C VAL A 134 10.44 8.98 9.30
N ALA A 135 9.24 9.09 8.73
CA ALA A 135 8.98 8.76 7.33
C ALA A 135 8.76 10.02 6.51
N LEU A 136 9.53 10.15 5.42
CA LEU A 136 9.44 11.26 4.47
C LEU A 136 9.19 10.69 3.07
N PRO A 137 7.92 10.47 2.68
CA PRO A 137 7.59 9.90 1.38
C PRO A 137 7.90 10.89 0.24
N THR A 138 8.56 10.39 -0.82
CA THR A 138 8.79 11.14 -2.07
C THR A 138 7.89 10.65 -3.22
N THR A 139 6.98 9.73 -2.93
CA THR A 139 5.96 9.21 -3.85
C THR A 139 4.60 9.22 -3.18
N ALA A 140 3.54 9.41 -3.95
CA ALA A 140 2.15 9.38 -3.49
C ALA A 140 1.51 8.03 -3.84
N GLY A 141 1.82 6.98 -3.10
CA GLY A 141 1.39 5.61 -3.47
C GLY A 141 1.10 4.70 -2.29
N THR A 142 2.13 4.19 -1.65
CA THR A 142 2.02 3.08 -0.71
C THR A 142 1.35 3.41 0.63
N GLY A 143 1.39 4.68 1.06
CA GLY A 143 0.95 5.05 2.41
C GLY A 143 1.83 4.45 3.52
N SER A 144 3.04 3.95 3.18
CA SER A 144 3.90 3.29 4.16
C SER A 144 4.25 4.20 5.35
N GLU A 145 4.25 5.51 5.17
CA GLU A 145 4.50 6.50 6.21
C GLU A 145 3.51 6.45 7.38
N VAL A 146 2.34 5.83 7.19
CA VAL A 146 1.29 5.71 8.24
C VAL A 146 0.87 4.27 8.53
N THR A 147 1.47 3.26 7.86
CA THR A 147 1.05 1.85 7.99
C THR A 147 1.86 1.05 9.01
N PRO A 148 1.27 -0.01 9.60
CA PRO A 148 1.94 -0.91 10.55
C PRO A 148 2.70 -2.05 9.86
N VAL A 149 3.06 -1.92 8.58
CA VAL A 149 3.67 -3.01 7.81
C VAL A 149 4.91 -2.55 7.08
N ALA A 150 5.91 -3.43 7.00
CA ALA A 150 7.02 -3.38 6.06
C ALA A 150 6.93 -4.60 5.14
N VAL A 151 6.99 -4.39 3.83
CA VAL A 151 6.90 -5.44 2.82
C VAL A 151 8.28 -5.67 2.21
N LEU A 152 8.73 -6.92 2.22
CA LEU A 152 10.06 -7.34 1.78
C LEU A 152 9.95 -8.40 0.69
N THR A 153 10.98 -8.50 -0.14
CA THR A 153 11.15 -9.59 -1.10
C THR A 153 12.16 -10.59 -0.54
N ASP A 154 11.70 -11.81 -0.30
CA ASP A 154 12.55 -12.92 0.12
C ASP A 154 12.77 -13.87 -1.08
N PRO A 155 14.01 -14.02 -1.58
CA PRO A 155 14.28 -14.86 -2.74
C PRO A 155 14.00 -16.35 -2.50
N GLU A 156 13.90 -16.80 -1.25
CA GLU A 156 13.50 -18.16 -0.91
C GLU A 156 11.99 -18.36 -0.99
N ARG A 157 11.22 -17.29 -1.20
CA ARG A 157 9.76 -17.27 -1.31
C ARG A 157 9.32 -16.62 -2.61
N ILE A 158 8.31 -17.19 -3.25
CA ILE A 158 7.73 -16.62 -4.47
C ILE A 158 6.92 -15.35 -4.17
N SER A 159 6.25 -15.33 -3.02
CA SER A 159 5.44 -14.19 -2.58
C SER A 159 6.26 -13.20 -1.77
N LYS A 160 5.92 -11.91 -1.86
CA LYS A 160 6.40 -10.91 -0.90
C LYS A 160 6.00 -11.30 0.52
N VAL A 161 6.85 -10.97 1.48
CA VAL A 161 6.63 -11.21 2.90
C VAL A 161 6.42 -9.89 3.63
N GLY A 162 5.56 -9.90 4.64
CA GLY A 162 5.30 -8.72 5.48
C GLY A 162 5.74 -8.92 6.91
N ILE A 163 6.35 -7.90 7.50
CA ILE A 163 6.46 -7.75 8.95
C ILE A 163 5.37 -6.79 9.36
N SER A 164 4.40 -7.24 10.15
CA SER A 164 3.23 -6.44 10.50
C SER A 164 3.07 -6.33 12.01
N SER A 165 3.17 -5.11 12.53
CA SER A 165 3.02 -4.81 13.96
C SER A 165 2.67 -3.35 14.17
N PRO A 166 1.84 -2.98 15.16
CA PRO A 166 1.65 -1.58 15.55
C PRO A 166 2.95 -0.86 15.88
N HIS A 167 4.01 -1.60 16.26
CA HIS A 167 5.34 -1.05 16.58
C HIS A 167 6.12 -0.57 15.36
N LEU A 168 5.69 -0.96 14.12
CA LEU A 168 6.32 -0.50 12.88
C LEU A 168 5.73 0.81 12.35
N ILE A 169 4.65 1.29 12.94
CA ILE A 169 4.08 2.58 12.53
C ILE A 169 5.12 3.66 12.80
N PRO A 170 5.51 4.46 11.79
CA PRO A 170 6.44 5.56 12.00
C PRO A 170 5.99 6.47 13.14
N HIS A 171 6.94 6.98 13.91
CA HIS A 171 6.61 7.95 14.96
C HIS A 171 6.04 9.23 14.36
N THR A 172 6.66 9.69 13.26
CA THR A 172 6.26 10.90 12.54
C THR A 172 6.26 10.64 11.04
N ALA A 173 5.21 11.08 10.36
CA ALA A 173 5.14 11.16 8.91
C ALA A 173 5.23 12.63 8.48
N LEU A 174 6.19 12.94 7.60
CA LEU A 174 6.36 14.25 6.97
C LEU A 174 5.94 14.16 5.50
N CYS A 175 4.69 14.48 5.21
CA CYS A 175 4.08 14.36 3.88
C CYS A 175 4.15 15.70 3.17
N ASP A 176 5.24 15.94 2.43
CA ASP A 176 5.45 17.15 1.64
C ASP A 176 5.22 16.87 0.15
N PRO A 177 4.13 17.34 -0.44
CA PRO A 177 3.79 17.07 -1.84
C PRO A 177 4.84 17.57 -2.85
N GLU A 178 5.61 18.60 -2.52
CA GLU A 178 6.67 19.12 -3.40
C GLU A 178 7.73 18.04 -3.70
N LEU A 179 7.97 17.10 -2.78
CA LEU A 179 8.90 15.98 -2.99
C LEU A 179 8.45 15.02 -4.10
N THR A 180 7.18 15.08 -4.51
CA THR A 180 6.65 14.25 -5.60
C THR A 180 6.79 14.89 -6.98
N LEU A 181 7.18 16.16 -7.09
CA LEU A 181 7.34 16.86 -8.38
C LEU A 181 8.37 16.18 -9.30
N ALA A 182 9.41 15.59 -8.72
CA ALA A 182 10.43 14.85 -9.47
C ALA A 182 10.01 13.44 -9.91
N CYS A 183 8.78 13.01 -9.61
CA CYS A 183 8.28 11.69 -10.04
C CYS A 183 7.96 11.70 -11.54
N PRO A 184 8.60 10.83 -12.35
CA PRO A 184 8.24 10.69 -13.76
C PRO A 184 6.78 10.25 -13.94
N PRO A 185 6.13 10.56 -15.08
CA PRO A 185 4.75 10.15 -15.34
C PRO A 185 4.50 8.65 -15.16
N ALA A 186 5.40 7.79 -15.60
CA ALA A 186 5.29 6.34 -15.42
C ALA A 186 5.28 5.92 -13.95
N LEU A 187 6.10 6.57 -13.10
CA LEU A 187 6.09 6.32 -11.66
C LEU A 187 4.81 6.88 -11.03
N THR A 188 4.37 8.08 -11.43
CA THR A 188 3.11 8.68 -10.96
C THR A 188 1.91 7.77 -11.28
N ALA A 189 1.84 7.20 -12.50
CA ALA A 189 0.81 6.23 -12.89
C ALA A 189 0.85 4.99 -12.00
N SER A 190 2.03 4.38 -11.85
CA SER A 190 2.20 3.16 -11.06
C SER A 190 1.81 3.35 -9.60
N VAL A 191 2.37 4.36 -8.92
CA VAL A 191 2.08 4.58 -7.50
C VAL A 191 0.66 5.07 -7.26
N GLY A 192 0.08 5.83 -8.21
CA GLY A 192 -1.31 6.26 -8.16
C GLY A 192 -2.30 5.12 -8.35
N ALA A 193 -2.00 4.16 -9.23
CA ALA A 193 -2.78 2.93 -9.41
C ALA A 193 -2.73 2.06 -8.13
N ASP A 194 -1.57 1.97 -7.50
CA ASP A 194 -1.40 1.29 -6.21
C ASP A 194 -2.24 1.95 -5.11
N ALA A 195 -2.13 3.28 -4.94
CA ALA A 195 -2.92 4.05 -3.99
C ALA A 195 -4.43 3.88 -4.20
N LEU A 196 -4.91 3.89 -5.46
CA LEU A 196 -6.31 3.65 -5.79
C LEU A 196 -6.73 2.23 -5.39
N SER A 197 -5.87 1.24 -5.61
CA SER A 197 -6.12 -0.15 -5.24
C SER A 197 -6.20 -0.32 -3.72
N HIS A 198 -5.33 0.36 -2.98
CA HIS A 198 -5.34 0.36 -1.51
C HIS A 198 -6.67 0.84 -0.94
N VAL A 199 -7.16 1.99 -1.40
CA VAL A 199 -8.42 2.56 -0.89
C VAL A 199 -9.63 1.72 -1.27
N ILE A 200 -9.66 1.16 -2.49
CA ILE A 200 -10.78 0.33 -2.96
C ILE A 200 -10.78 -1.03 -2.25
N GLU A 201 -9.64 -1.73 -2.16
CA GLU A 201 -9.59 -3.01 -1.47
C GLU A 201 -9.85 -2.86 0.04
N ALA A 202 -9.33 -1.84 0.70
CA ALA A 202 -9.63 -1.56 2.10
C ALA A 202 -11.14 -1.30 2.33
N PHE A 203 -11.78 -0.54 1.44
CA PHE A 203 -13.21 -0.23 1.52
C PHE A 203 -14.11 -1.41 1.23
N THR A 204 -13.68 -2.32 0.37
CA THR A 204 -14.42 -3.53 -0.02
C THR A 204 -14.00 -4.78 0.74
N ALA A 205 -13.03 -4.72 1.65
CA ALA A 205 -12.54 -5.86 2.42
C ALA A 205 -13.63 -6.57 3.23
N VAL A 206 -13.34 -7.77 3.71
CA VAL A 206 -14.25 -8.52 4.58
C VAL A 206 -14.58 -7.73 5.85
N ARG A 207 -15.83 -7.76 6.28
CA ARG A 207 -16.23 -7.27 7.61
C ARG A 207 -16.22 -8.45 8.58
N ARG A 208 -15.31 -8.40 9.54
CA ARG A 208 -15.17 -9.48 10.52
C ARG A 208 -16.17 -9.33 11.68
N PRO A 209 -16.57 -10.45 12.33
CA PRO A 209 -17.35 -10.40 13.55
C PRO A 209 -16.64 -9.57 14.63
N VAL A 210 -17.38 -8.71 15.31
CA VAL A 210 -16.84 -7.83 16.35
C VAL A 210 -16.57 -8.66 17.63
N SER A 211 -15.32 -8.62 18.11
CA SER A 211 -14.93 -9.15 19.40
C SER A 211 -13.95 -8.21 20.10
N ALA A 212 -13.88 -8.27 21.43
CA ALA A 212 -12.92 -7.46 22.18
C ALA A 212 -11.45 -7.84 21.85
N ALA A 213 -11.21 -9.08 21.46
CA ALA A 213 -9.88 -9.60 21.13
C ALA A 213 -9.41 -9.23 19.72
N LEU A 214 -10.33 -8.95 18.80
CA LEU A 214 -10.01 -8.77 17.38
C LEU A 214 -8.85 -7.79 17.13
N ALA A 215 -8.87 -6.63 17.80
CA ALA A 215 -7.86 -5.59 17.61
C ALA A 215 -6.52 -5.88 18.32
N THR A 216 -6.50 -6.83 19.28
CA THR A 216 -5.29 -7.23 20.01
C THR A 216 -4.64 -8.48 19.41
N GLU A 217 -5.40 -9.31 18.71
CA GLU A 217 -4.94 -10.54 18.10
C GLU A 217 -4.58 -10.37 16.62
N ARG A 218 -4.96 -9.25 16.00
CA ARG A 218 -4.68 -8.97 14.59
C ARG A 218 -4.24 -7.53 14.35
N VAL A 219 -3.35 -7.37 13.41
CA VAL A 219 -3.00 -6.05 12.85
C VAL A 219 -4.10 -5.64 11.88
N PHE A 220 -4.48 -6.53 10.96
CA PHE A 220 -5.51 -6.27 9.95
C PHE A 220 -6.85 -6.88 10.37
N VAL A 221 -7.78 -6.00 10.71
CA VAL A 221 -9.10 -6.39 11.24
C VAL A 221 -10.21 -6.42 10.19
N GLY A 222 -9.88 -6.10 8.94
CA GLY A 222 -10.87 -5.96 7.86
C GLY A 222 -11.57 -4.60 7.88
N LYS A 223 -12.54 -4.43 6.96
CA LYS A 223 -13.35 -3.22 6.80
C LYS A 223 -14.00 -2.80 8.12
N ASN A 224 -13.90 -1.51 8.45
CA ASN A 224 -14.53 -0.92 9.63
C ASN A 224 -14.85 0.58 9.40
N GLU A 225 -15.66 1.17 10.27
CA GLU A 225 -16.21 2.52 10.07
C GLU A 225 -15.14 3.63 9.97
N LEU A 226 -14.02 3.48 10.70
CA LEU A 226 -12.95 4.49 10.66
C LEU A 226 -12.15 4.36 9.36
N THR A 227 -11.83 3.14 8.93
CA THR A 227 -11.12 2.90 7.68
C THR A 227 -11.95 3.30 6.47
N ASP A 228 -13.28 3.11 6.51
CA ASP A 228 -14.19 3.51 5.44
C ASP A 228 -14.15 5.03 5.18
N THR A 229 -14.06 5.83 6.24
CA THR A 229 -13.95 7.29 6.12
C THR A 229 -12.70 7.70 5.34
N PHE A 230 -11.55 7.12 5.67
CA PHE A 230 -10.29 7.40 4.99
C PHE A 230 -10.25 6.83 3.56
N ALA A 231 -10.82 5.65 3.34
CA ALA A 231 -10.90 5.05 2.02
C ALA A 231 -11.72 5.91 1.05
N LEU A 232 -12.90 6.38 1.46
CA LEU A 232 -13.75 7.26 0.63
C LEU A 232 -13.10 8.62 0.37
N LEU A 233 -12.40 9.19 1.37
CA LEU A 233 -11.60 10.40 1.17
C LEU A 233 -10.52 10.15 0.11
N GLY A 234 -9.78 9.05 0.22
CA GLY A 234 -8.71 8.67 -0.70
C GLY A 234 -9.23 8.46 -2.12
N VAL A 235 -10.32 7.71 -2.31
CA VAL A 235 -10.94 7.51 -3.63
C VAL A 235 -11.28 8.83 -4.29
N ARG A 236 -11.95 9.74 -3.56
CA ARG A 236 -12.35 11.05 -4.10
C ARG A 236 -11.13 11.85 -4.57
N LEU A 237 -10.06 11.90 -3.77
CA LEU A 237 -8.87 12.68 -4.07
C LEU A 237 -8.09 12.07 -5.23
N ILE A 238 -7.86 10.76 -5.22
CA ILE A 238 -7.09 10.07 -6.24
C ILE A 238 -7.83 10.10 -7.57
N ALA A 239 -9.13 9.77 -7.58
CA ALA A 239 -9.93 9.77 -8.81
C ALA A 239 -10.01 11.16 -9.46
N GLY A 240 -10.05 12.21 -8.66
CA GLY A 240 -10.08 13.60 -9.16
C GLY A 240 -8.73 14.15 -9.62
N SER A 241 -7.62 13.47 -9.33
CA SER A 241 -6.29 14.09 -9.48
C SER A 241 -5.25 13.20 -10.17
N LEU A 242 -5.42 11.89 -10.24
CA LEU A 242 -4.40 10.98 -10.79
C LEU A 242 -4.04 11.33 -12.23
N HIS A 243 -5.04 11.51 -13.10
CA HIS A 243 -4.79 11.85 -14.50
C HIS A 243 -4.06 13.20 -14.64
N ARG A 244 -4.46 14.22 -13.85
CA ARG A 244 -3.80 15.53 -13.85
C ARG A 244 -2.35 15.43 -13.36
N ALA A 245 -2.10 14.76 -12.25
CA ALA A 245 -0.76 14.57 -11.71
C ALA A 245 0.17 13.81 -12.69
N TRP A 246 -0.42 12.96 -13.54
CA TRP A 246 0.29 12.20 -14.58
C TRP A 246 0.56 13.04 -15.83
N SER A 247 -0.45 13.77 -16.33
CA SER A 247 -0.37 14.56 -17.58
C SER A 247 0.28 15.93 -17.38
N GLU A 248 0.17 16.49 -16.19
CA GLU A 248 0.69 17.81 -15.80
C GLU A 248 1.56 17.65 -14.53
N PRO A 249 2.81 17.17 -14.66
CA PRO A 249 3.66 16.82 -13.51
C PRO A 249 3.90 17.95 -12.51
N ASP A 250 3.80 19.20 -12.94
CA ASP A 250 4.00 20.41 -12.12
C ASP A 250 2.71 20.93 -11.48
N ASP A 251 1.56 20.27 -11.69
CA ASP A 251 0.30 20.63 -11.03
C ASP A 251 0.35 20.30 -9.53
N MET A 252 0.76 21.28 -8.73
CA MET A 252 0.88 21.14 -7.28
C MET A 252 -0.42 20.74 -6.60
N GLN A 253 -1.57 21.25 -7.06
CA GLN A 253 -2.85 20.88 -6.48
C GLN A 253 -3.18 19.40 -6.71
N ALA A 254 -2.84 18.89 -7.89
CA ALA A 254 -2.97 17.45 -8.18
C ALA A 254 -2.00 16.64 -7.34
N ARG A 255 -0.74 17.07 -7.18
CA ARG A 255 0.26 16.42 -6.32
C ARG A 255 -0.16 16.38 -4.85
N GLU A 256 -0.66 17.49 -4.31
CA GLU A 256 -1.21 17.56 -2.95
C GLU A 256 -2.38 16.59 -2.76
N SER A 257 -3.32 16.57 -3.70
CA SER A 257 -4.47 15.67 -3.66
C SER A 257 -4.04 14.20 -3.74
N MET A 258 -3.07 13.87 -4.61
CA MET A 258 -2.53 12.52 -4.72
C MET A 258 -1.84 12.08 -3.43
N MET A 259 -1.00 12.91 -2.82
CA MET A 259 -0.31 12.58 -1.57
C MET A 259 -1.31 12.42 -0.43
N LEU A 260 -2.28 13.34 -0.29
CA LEU A 260 -3.30 13.20 0.75
C LEU A 260 -4.16 11.95 0.54
N GLY A 261 -4.48 11.63 -0.72
CA GLY A 261 -5.21 10.42 -1.08
C GLY A 261 -4.46 9.15 -0.75
N ALA A 262 -3.15 9.10 -1.04
CA ALA A 262 -2.27 7.97 -0.71
C ALA A 262 -2.10 7.79 0.81
N THR A 263 -1.88 8.89 1.54
CA THR A 263 -1.81 8.86 3.02
C THR A 263 -3.13 8.38 3.64
N ALA A 264 -4.28 8.86 3.11
CA ALA A 264 -5.60 8.36 3.51
C ALA A 264 -5.75 6.85 3.20
N GLY A 265 -5.24 6.40 2.05
CA GLY A 265 -5.15 4.98 1.71
C GLY A 265 -4.34 4.19 2.72
N GLY A 266 -3.19 4.72 3.16
CA GLY A 266 -2.37 4.13 4.21
C GLY A 266 -3.12 3.97 5.54
N PHE A 267 -3.87 4.98 5.97
CA PHE A 267 -4.74 4.87 7.15
C PHE A 267 -5.84 3.83 6.98
N ALA A 268 -6.43 3.74 5.79
CA ALA A 268 -7.47 2.74 5.52
C ALA A 268 -6.89 1.31 5.54
N LEU A 269 -5.88 1.04 4.69
CA LEU A 269 -5.29 -0.30 4.59
C LEU A 269 -4.55 -0.74 5.86
N GLY A 270 -4.02 0.20 6.64
CA GLY A 270 -3.26 -0.09 7.86
C GLY A 270 -4.06 -0.85 8.92
N SER A 271 -5.38 -0.80 8.87
CA SER A 271 -6.27 -1.60 9.71
C SER A 271 -7.21 -2.50 8.91
N ALA A 272 -7.69 -2.10 7.73
CA ALA A 272 -8.54 -2.95 6.89
C ALA A 272 -7.75 -4.03 6.15
N GLY A 273 -6.54 -3.73 5.70
CA GLY A 273 -5.74 -4.60 4.84
C GLY A 273 -6.15 -4.54 3.37
N THR A 274 -5.34 -5.12 2.51
CA THR A 274 -5.57 -5.34 1.08
C THR A 274 -6.06 -6.77 0.81
N ALA A 275 -6.45 -7.12 -0.44
CA ALA A 275 -7.13 -8.36 -0.77
C ALA A 275 -6.62 -9.02 -2.08
N ALA A 276 -7.55 -9.47 -2.93
CA ALA A 276 -7.25 -10.34 -4.07
C ALA A 276 -6.36 -9.74 -5.15
N ALA A 277 -6.50 -8.43 -5.47
CA ALA A 277 -5.66 -7.81 -6.50
C ALA A 277 -4.18 -7.84 -6.10
N HIS A 278 -3.89 -7.54 -4.83
CA HIS A 278 -2.53 -7.66 -4.30
C HIS A 278 -2.05 -9.12 -4.21
N ALA A 279 -2.94 -10.07 -3.82
CA ALA A 279 -2.57 -11.49 -3.77
C ALA A 279 -2.15 -12.03 -5.14
N ILE A 280 -2.89 -11.68 -6.20
CA ILE A 280 -2.61 -12.11 -7.57
C ILE A 280 -1.37 -11.39 -8.14
N GLN A 281 -1.17 -10.11 -7.78
CA GLN A 281 -0.02 -9.35 -8.26
C GLN A 281 1.32 -9.95 -7.82
N TYR A 282 1.43 -10.56 -6.67
CA TYR A 282 2.72 -11.11 -6.21
C TYR A 282 3.32 -12.12 -7.20
N PRO A 283 2.62 -13.22 -7.57
CA PRO A 283 3.15 -14.13 -8.58
C PRO A 283 3.21 -13.54 -9.99
N VAL A 284 2.30 -12.63 -10.38
CA VAL A 284 2.40 -11.91 -11.66
C VAL A 284 3.70 -11.11 -11.72
N GLY A 285 3.99 -10.31 -10.71
CA GLY A 285 5.21 -9.50 -10.66
C GLY A 285 6.48 -10.35 -10.62
N ALA A 286 6.44 -11.51 -9.96
CA ALA A 286 7.57 -12.45 -9.94
C ALA A 286 7.91 -13.02 -11.33
N VAL A 287 6.91 -13.22 -12.19
CA VAL A 287 7.09 -13.75 -13.55
C VAL A 287 7.40 -12.64 -14.57
N THR A 288 6.68 -11.51 -14.47
CA THR A 288 6.71 -10.47 -15.52
C THR A 288 7.69 -9.34 -15.21
N HIS A 289 8.17 -9.25 -13.97
CA HIS A 289 8.95 -8.12 -13.45
C HIS A 289 8.22 -6.77 -13.59
N THR A 290 6.89 -6.81 -13.68
CA THR A 290 6.05 -5.62 -13.76
C THR A 290 6.12 -4.83 -12.45
N PRO A 291 6.25 -3.48 -12.49
CA PRO A 291 6.15 -2.65 -11.29
C PRO A 291 4.86 -2.93 -10.51
N HIS A 292 4.95 -3.00 -9.19
CA HIS A 292 3.86 -3.46 -8.32
C HIS A 292 2.53 -2.78 -8.60
N GLY A 293 2.50 -1.44 -8.58
CA GLY A 293 1.27 -0.68 -8.80
C GLY A 293 0.67 -0.82 -10.20
N VAL A 294 1.51 -1.08 -11.22
CA VAL A 294 1.02 -1.36 -12.58
C VAL A 294 0.23 -2.67 -12.61
N GLY A 295 0.77 -3.72 -12.01
CA GLY A 295 0.10 -5.02 -12.00
C GLY A 295 -1.13 -5.06 -11.09
N VAL A 296 -1.09 -4.42 -9.91
CA VAL A 296 -2.28 -4.28 -9.05
C VAL A 296 -3.36 -3.51 -9.77
N GLY A 297 -3.01 -2.37 -10.42
CA GLY A 297 -3.95 -1.56 -11.18
C GLY A 297 -4.59 -2.33 -12.34
N CYS A 298 -3.81 -3.11 -13.10
CA CYS A 298 -4.32 -3.99 -14.15
C CYS A 298 -5.37 -4.99 -13.62
N LEU A 299 -5.13 -5.56 -12.45
CA LEU A 299 -6.00 -6.58 -11.83
C LEU A 299 -7.25 -6.01 -11.16
N LEU A 300 -7.18 -4.76 -10.67
CA LEU A 300 -8.21 -4.17 -9.82
C LEU A 300 -9.61 -4.21 -10.43
N PRO A 301 -9.87 -3.82 -11.69
CA PRO A 301 -11.22 -3.87 -12.27
C PRO A 301 -11.81 -5.29 -12.33
N TYR A 302 -10.98 -6.31 -12.55
CA TYR A 302 -11.42 -7.71 -12.57
C TYR A 302 -11.78 -8.21 -11.18
N VAL A 303 -10.98 -7.85 -10.16
CA VAL A 303 -11.28 -8.19 -8.77
C VAL A 303 -12.54 -7.47 -8.29
N MET A 304 -12.75 -6.20 -8.68
CA MET A 304 -13.98 -5.46 -8.39
C MET A 304 -15.19 -6.15 -9.04
N GLU A 305 -15.07 -6.58 -10.28
CA GLU A 305 -16.13 -7.30 -11.01
C GLU A 305 -16.49 -8.62 -10.32
N PHE A 306 -15.47 -9.41 -9.95
CA PHE A 306 -15.66 -10.64 -9.19
C PHE A 306 -16.36 -10.38 -7.85
N ASN A 307 -15.97 -9.33 -7.13
CA ASN A 307 -16.50 -8.98 -5.81
C ASN A 307 -17.87 -8.25 -5.86
N ARG A 308 -18.31 -7.79 -7.02
CA ARG A 308 -19.52 -6.97 -7.19
C ARG A 308 -20.76 -7.54 -6.49
N PRO A 309 -21.10 -8.85 -6.64
CA PRO A 309 -22.32 -9.38 -6.00
C PRO A 309 -22.36 -9.23 -4.49
N ALA A 310 -21.20 -9.21 -3.83
CA ALA A 310 -21.07 -9.08 -2.38
C ALA A 310 -20.89 -7.63 -1.91
N ARG A 311 -20.70 -6.66 -2.82
CA ARG A 311 -20.28 -5.28 -2.48
C ARG A 311 -21.01 -4.19 -3.28
N VAL A 312 -22.23 -4.46 -3.76
CA VAL A 312 -23.04 -3.44 -4.47
C VAL A 312 -23.16 -2.13 -3.70
N PRO A 313 -23.47 -2.11 -2.38
CA PRO A 313 -23.56 -0.86 -1.62
C PRO A 313 -22.23 -0.09 -1.55
N GLU A 314 -21.11 -0.80 -1.34
CA GLU A 314 -19.80 -0.21 -1.29
C GLU A 314 -19.36 0.33 -2.64
N LEU A 315 -19.55 -0.43 -3.72
CA LEU A 315 -19.24 0.01 -5.08
C LEU A 315 -20.07 1.24 -5.47
N ALA A 316 -21.36 1.26 -5.10
CA ALA A 316 -22.21 2.44 -5.31
C ALA A 316 -21.68 3.68 -4.54
N ALA A 317 -21.17 3.50 -3.33
CA ALA A 317 -20.54 4.59 -2.57
C ALA A 317 -19.22 5.06 -3.23
N LEU A 318 -18.42 4.15 -3.78
CA LEU A 318 -17.21 4.49 -4.56
C LEU A 318 -17.58 5.30 -5.81
N ALA A 319 -18.60 4.89 -6.57
CA ALA A 319 -19.07 5.64 -7.74
C ALA A 319 -19.43 7.08 -7.38
N ARG A 320 -20.18 7.27 -6.29
CA ARG A 320 -20.55 8.61 -5.80
C ARG A 320 -19.31 9.42 -5.39
N ALA A 321 -18.35 8.81 -4.70
CA ALA A 321 -17.10 9.45 -4.34
C ALA A 321 -16.28 9.87 -5.58
N MET A 322 -16.42 9.15 -6.69
CA MET A 322 -15.83 9.46 -8.00
C MET A 322 -16.70 10.40 -8.86
N GLY A 323 -17.78 10.98 -8.30
CA GLY A 323 -18.64 11.96 -8.98
C GLY A 323 -19.70 11.37 -9.89
N ALA A 324 -20.16 10.13 -9.64
CA ALA A 324 -21.29 9.58 -10.36
C ALA A 324 -22.61 10.29 -10.01
N PRO A 325 -23.60 10.33 -10.93
CA PRO A 325 -24.90 10.95 -10.69
C PRO A 325 -25.64 10.35 -9.49
N ALA A 326 -26.39 11.18 -8.75
CA ALA A 326 -27.05 10.76 -7.51
C ALA A 326 -28.31 9.91 -7.73
N ASP A 327 -28.90 9.98 -8.92
CA ASP A 327 -30.20 9.40 -9.30
C ASP A 327 -30.13 7.97 -9.86
N ALA A 328 -28.92 7.44 -10.06
CA ALA A 328 -28.73 6.07 -10.51
C ALA A 328 -29.01 5.04 -9.39
N THR A 329 -29.48 3.86 -9.75
CA THR A 329 -29.71 2.75 -8.83
C THR A 329 -28.39 2.24 -8.23
N PRO A 330 -28.40 1.56 -7.06
CA PRO A 330 -27.19 0.97 -6.50
C PRO A 330 -26.45 0.02 -7.45
N ASP A 331 -27.16 -0.77 -8.24
CA ASP A 331 -26.58 -1.70 -9.22
C ASP A 331 -25.91 -0.95 -10.38
N GLU A 332 -26.57 0.06 -10.95
CA GLU A 332 -25.96 0.92 -11.99
C GLU A 332 -24.73 1.67 -11.46
N LEU A 333 -24.80 2.15 -10.23
CA LEU A 333 -23.64 2.81 -9.58
C LEU A 333 -22.49 1.82 -9.36
N ALA A 334 -22.79 0.58 -8.99
CA ALA A 334 -21.75 -0.44 -8.82
C ALA A 334 -21.03 -0.72 -10.15
N ASP A 335 -21.77 -0.83 -11.27
CA ASP A 335 -21.19 -0.99 -12.60
C ASP A 335 -20.35 0.25 -12.99
N GLN A 336 -20.91 1.46 -12.78
CA GLN A 336 -20.19 2.71 -13.03
C GLN A 336 -18.89 2.84 -12.23
N ALA A 337 -18.86 2.35 -10.98
CA ALA A 337 -17.63 2.37 -10.18
C ALA A 337 -16.51 1.57 -10.85
N ILE A 338 -16.83 0.37 -11.32
CA ILE A 338 -15.87 -0.53 -11.97
C ILE A 338 -15.37 0.08 -13.29
N ASP A 339 -16.30 0.61 -14.09
CA ASP A 339 -15.95 1.20 -15.38
C ASP A 339 -15.11 2.46 -15.21
N ARG A 340 -15.46 3.37 -14.28
CA ARG A 340 -14.68 4.57 -13.98
C ARG A 340 -13.26 4.26 -13.48
N VAL A 341 -13.10 3.20 -12.67
CA VAL A 341 -11.77 2.74 -12.25
C VAL A 341 -10.97 2.23 -13.43
N ALA A 342 -11.57 1.41 -14.29
CA ALA A 342 -10.90 0.89 -15.49
C ALA A 342 -10.49 2.02 -16.46
N GLU A 343 -11.40 2.98 -16.71
CA GLU A 343 -11.14 4.16 -17.55
C GLU A 343 -10.02 5.04 -16.99
N LEU A 344 -10.05 5.31 -15.68
CA LEU A 344 -9.02 6.11 -15.03
C LEU A 344 -7.64 5.46 -15.15
N LEU A 345 -7.54 4.16 -14.88
CA LEU A 345 -6.28 3.42 -14.97
C LEU A 345 -5.76 3.37 -16.42
N ALA A 346 -6.64 3.12 -17.39
CA ALA A 346 -6.30 3.18 -18.81
C ALA A 346 -5.82 4.59 -19.23
N SER A 347 -6.45 5.64 -18.70
CA SER A 347 -6.11 7.03 -19.05
C SER A 347 -4.70 7.46 -18.62
N VAL A 348 -4.09 6.75 -17.66
CA VAL A 348 -2.71 6.98 -17.21
C VAL A 348 -1.74 5.90 -17.72
N GLY A 349 -2.18 5.09 -18.68
CA GLY A 349 -1.33 4.11 -19.36
C GLY A 349 -1.12 2.80 -18.60
N ILE A 350 -1.97 2.45 -17.63
CA ILE A 350 -1.95 1.13 -17.00
C ILE A 350 -2.51 0.11 -18.02
N PRO A 351 -1.78 -0.97 -18.34
CA PRO A 351 -2.26 -2.03 -19.21
C PRO A 351 -3.58 -2.65 -18.74
N SER A 352 -4.44 -3.02 -19.67
CA SER A 352 -5.76 -3.54 -19.37
C SER A 352 -5.80 -5.04 -19.18
N THR A 353 -4.75 -5.77 -19.55
CA THR A 353 -4.70 -7.24 -19.49
C THR A 353 -3.38 -7.76 -18.94
N LEU A 354 -3.42 -8.94 -18.32
CA LEU A 354 -2.19 -9.64 -17.89
C LEU A 354 -1.36 -10.14 -19.09
N ALA A 355 -1.98 -10.33 -20.26
CA ALA A 355 -1.27 -10.66 -21.48
C ALA A 355 -0.37 -9.49 -21.93
N GLU A 356 -0.85 -8.24 -21.85
CA GLU A 356 -0.05 -7.03 -22.11
C GLU A 356 1.10 -6.86 -21.12
N LEU A 357 0.96 -7.34 -19.88
CA LEU A 357 2.04 -7.38 -18.88
C LEU A 357 3.07 -8.49 -19.18
N GLY A 358 2.79 -9.36 -20.14
CA GLY A 358 3.68 -10.45 -20.52
C GLY A 358 3.52 -11.73 -19.69
N LEU A 359 2.40 -11.91 -18.98
CA LEU A 359 2.13 -13.15 -18.26
C LEU A 359 1.86 -14.28 -19.27
N PRO A 360 2.68 -15.37 -19.31
CA PRO A 360 2.46 -16.48 -20.25
C PRO A 360 1.16 -17.24 -19.93
N ALA A 361 0.45 -17.68 -20.99
CA ALA A 361 -0.83 -18.40 -20.85
C ALA A 361 -0.71 -19.75 -20.11
N ASP A 362 0.45 -20.39 -20.14
CA ASP A 362 0.73 -21.63 -19.42
C ASP A 362 0.97 -21.38 -17.90
N LYS A 363 1.11 -20.13 -17.48
CA LYS A 363 1.31 -19.76 -16.06
C LYS A 363 0.03 -19.38 -15.31
N LEU A 364 -1.13 -19.32 -15.98
CA LEU A 364 -2.37 -18.82 -15.35
C LEU A 364 -2.79 -19.64 -14.12
N ARG A 365 -2.79 -20.98 -14.24
CA ARG A 365 -3.08 -21.88 -13.10
C ARG A 365 -2.04 -21.75 -11.99
N TRP A 366 -0.76 -21.78 -12.35
CA TRP A 366 0.33 -21.58 -11.40
C TRP A 366 0.21 -20.23 -10.65
N THR A 367 -0.13 -19.14 -11.36
CA THR A 367 -0.36 -17.82 -10.75
C THR A 367 -1.47 -17.89 -9.69
N ALA A 368 -2.57 -18.58 -9.98
CA ALA A 368 -3.66 -18.76 -9.03
C ALA A 368 -3.24 -19.56 -7.79
N GLU A 369 -2.48 -20.63 -7.98
CA GLU A 369 -1.93 -21.45 -6.88
C GLU A 369 -1.00 -20.65 -5.97
N GLN A 370 -0.10 -19.85 -6.54
CA GLN A 370 0.79 -18.99 -5.78
C GLN A 370 0.04 -17.85 -5.06
N ALA A 371 -0.95 -17.24 -5.73
CA ALA A 371 -1.79 -16.20 -5.13
C ALA A 371 -2.58 -16.73 -3.92
N PHE A 372 -3.05 -17.97 -3.99
CA PHE A 372 -3.75 -18.63 -2.88
C PHE A 372 -2.87 -18.76 -1.63
N GLY A 373 -1.55 -18.92 -1.80
CA GLY A 373 -0.57 -18.91 -0.71
C GLY A 373 -0.46 -17.59 0.06
N ALA A 374 -0.99 -16.49 -0.47
CA ALA A 374 -1.08 -15.20 0.24
C ALA A 374 -2.29 -15.18 1.20
N GLU A 375 -2.31 -16.13 2.15
CA GLU A 375 -3.47 -16.47 3.00
C GLU A 375 -4.18 -15.26 3.61
N ARG A 376 -3.42 -14.28 4.13
CA ARG A 376 -4.00 -13.08 4.74
C ARG A 376 -4.80 -12.25 3.74
N LEU A 377 -4.30 -12.08 2.52
CA LEU A 377 -4.93 -11.31 1.45
C LEU A 377 -6.17 -12.04 0.92
N VAL A 378 -6.04 -13.34 0.71
CA VAL A 378 -7.15 -14.23 0.29
C VAL A 378 -8.28 -14.19 1.31
N ALA A 379 -7.96 -14.36 2.61
CA ALA A 379 -8.95 -14.33 3.70
C ALA A 379 -9.57 -12.94 3.95
N ASN A 380 -8.99 -11.87 3.38
CA ASN A 380 -9.51 -10.51 3.49
C ASN A 380 -10.42 -10.11 2.33
N ASN A 381 -10.48 -10.93 1.26
CA ASN A 381 -11.38 -10.70 0.14
C ASN A 381 -12.85 -10.90 0.56
N PRO A 382 -13.80 -10.05 0.12
CA PRO A 382 -15.19 -10.14 0.58
C PRO A 382 -15.93 -11.39 0.10
N ARG A 383 -15.52 -11.96 -1.04
CA ARG A 383 -15.99 -13.27 -1.51
C ARG A 383 -14.91 -14.31 -1.26
N GLN A 384 -15.33 -15.50 -0.89
CA GLN A 384 -14.43 -16.62 -0.70
C GLN A 384 -13.63 -16.90 -1.98
N LEU A 385 -12.34 -17.16 -1.80
CA LEU A 385 -11.40 -17.49 -2.85
C LEU A 385 -10.83 -18.88 -2.58
N ASP A 386 -10.77 -19.66 -3.64
CA ASP A 386 -9.98 -20.87 -3.77
C ASP A 386 -9.12 -20.79 -5.04
N VAL A 387 -8.35 -21.81 -5.33
CA VAL A 387 -7.46 -21.80 -6.51
C VAL A 387 -8.25 -21.70 -7.81
N ASP A 388 -9.43 -22.31 -7.90
CA ASP A 388 -10.24 -22.32 -9.12
C ASP A 388 -10.87 -20.93 -9.38
N THR A 389 -11.37 -20.27 -8.34
CA THR A 389 -11.88 -18.89 -8.44
C THR A 389 -10.77 -17.89 -8.74
N LEU A 390 -9.59 -18.04 -8.15
CA LEU A 390 -8.43 -17.22 -8.50
C LEU A 390 -8.00 -17.45 -9.94
N GLU A 391 -7.96 -18.70 -10.43
CA GLU A 391 -7.66 -18.99 -11.83
C GLU A 391 -8.69 -18.36 -12.77
N HIS A 392 -9.97 -18.37 -12.39
CA HIS A 392 -11.02 -17.72 -13.19
C HIS A 392 -10.79 -16.20 -13.32
N ILE A 393 -10.43 -15.53 -12.21
CA ILE A 393 -10.06 -14.10 -12.22
C ILE A 393 -8.82 -13.87 -13.11
N VAL A 394 -7.78 -14.67 -12.94
CA VAL A 394 -6.51 -14.56 -13.71
C VAL A 394 -6.76 -14.78 -15.20
N ARG A 395 -7.58 -15.76 -15.58
CA ARG A 395 -7.95 -16.01 -16.99
C ARG A 395 -8.74 -14.85 -17.59
N ALA A 396 -9.74 -14.33 -16.87
CA ALA A 396 -10.51 -13.17 -17.29
C ALA A 396 -9.60 -11.94 -17.49
N ALA A 397 -8.69 -11.68 -16.55
CA ALA A 397 -7.74 -10.58 -16.61
C ALA A 397 -6.69 -10.77 -17.74
N HIS A 398 -6.30 -12.00 -18.03
CA HIS A 398 -5.39 -12.30 -19.13
C HIS A 398 -6.09 -12.09 -20.50
N ALA A 399 -7.35 -12.50 -20.62
CA ALA A 399 -8.12 -12.40 -21.86
C ALA A 399 -8.73 -10.99 -22.09
N GLY A 400 -8.77 -10.12 -21.08
CA GLY A 400 -9.45 -8.83 -21.16
C GLY A 400 -10.97 -8.92 -21.04
N ASP A 401 -11.51 -10.04 -20.55
CA ASP A 401 -12.95 -10.29 -20.46
C ASP A 401 -13.47 -10.19 -19.02
N ARG A 402 -13.81 -8.98 -18.58
CA ARG A 402 -14.45 -8.75 -17.26
C ARG A 402 -15.85 -9.40 -17.18
N SER A 403 -16.55 -9.52 -18.31
CA SER A 403 -17.93 -10.03 -18.32
C SER A 403 -18.04 -11.50 -17.90
N ALA A 404 -16.99 -12.28 -18.09
CA ALA A 404 -16.90 -13.66 -17.63
C ALA A 404 -17.07 -13.79 -16.11
N LEU A 405 -16.68 -12.75 -15.34
CA LEU A 405 -16.73 -12.75 -13.87
C LEU A 405 -18.13 -12.41 -13.31
N ARG A 406 -19.03 -11.78 -14.11
CA ARG A 406 -20.41 -11.45 -13.72
C ARG A 406 -21.30 -12.68 -13.52
N GLN A 407 -21.03 -13.74 -14.25
CA GLN A 407 -21.87 -14.94 -14.30
C GLN A 407 -21.51 -16.03 -13.28
N SER A 408 -20.38 -15.89 -12.58
CA SER A 408 -19.95 -16.89 -11.61
C SER A 408 -20.74 -16.75 -10.30
N ALA A 409 -21.85 -17.46 -10.17
CA ALA A 409 -22.56 -17.60 -8.91
C ALA A 409 -21.71 -18.44 -7.92
N ALA A 410 -20.95 -17.77 -7.06
CA ALA A 410 -20.39 -18.43 -5.89
C ALA A 410 -21.48 -18.57 -4.81
N PRO A 411 -21.51 -19.63 -4.01
CA PRO A 411 -22.52 -19.82 -2.98
C PRO A 411 -22.48 -18.69 -1.95
N ASP A 412 -23.67 -18.18 -1.66
CA ASP A 412 -23.90 -17.11 -0.68
C ASP A 412 -23.62 -17.66 0.74
N LEU A 413 -22.58 -17.16 1.40
CA LEU A 413 -22.22 -17.52 2.76
C LEU A 413 -23.14 -16.93 3.84
N THR A 414 -24.29 -16.36 3.47
CA THR A 414 -25.27 -15.84 4.42
C THR A 414 -26.22 -16.90 4.99
N SER A 415 -26.13 -18.18 4.59
CA SER A 415 -27.03 -19.25 5.02
C SER A 415 -26.38 -20.27 5.96
N THR A 416 -25.68 -19.87 7.01
CA THR A 416 -25.58 -20.74 8.19
C THR A 416 -26.82 -20.51 9.04
N LYS A 417 -27.92 -21.17 8.65
CA LYS A 417 -29.01 -21.50 9.56
C LYS A 417 -28.44 -22.36 10.68
N GLY A 418 -28.82 -22.00 11.92
CA GLY A 418 -28.39 -22.67 13.12
C GLY A 418 -28.64 -24.18 13.13
N ALA A 419 -27.74 -24.86 13.77
CA ALA A 419 -27.94 -26.10 14.52
C ALA A 419 -27.07 -26.00 15.77
#